data_e05fb4e65832ab50f0d1f361a04e18a2
#
_entry.id   e05fb4e65832ab50f0d1f361a04e18a2
#
_cell.length_a   1.000
_cell.length_b   1.000
_cell.length_c   1.000
_cell.angle_alpha   90.00
_cell.angle_beta   90.00
_cell.angle_gamma   90.00
#
_symmetry.space_group_name_H-M   'P 1'
#
loop_
_entity.id
_entity.type
_entity.pdbx_description
1 polymer ?
#
loop_
_entity_poly.entity_id
_entity_poly.type
_entity_poly.pdbx_seq_one_letter_code
_entity_poly.pdbx_strand_id
1 'polypeptide(L)'
;AENRGMVTLLFWGSVFMALVLVYALGNWLPKLMVEAGYDLSTSLVFLLALNIGGMLGAICGGYLADRFNLAKVLCSLFLSGAIALILLSYNLPMVILYFCIAVAGAASIGGQILLLAYMSQFYSSNIRATGLGMALGVGRLGAILGPILCGWLLSLSLPINYNFIALSIPCVIAVMSVSMIHLRLKKTKLAVKALQI
;
A
#
# COMPACT_ATOMS: atom_id res chain seq x y z
N ALA A 1 24.25 0.38 15.20
CA ALA A 1 23.32 1.54 15.21
C ALA A 1 22.89 1.99 13.80
N GLU A 2 23.78 2.06 12.82
CA GLU A 2 23.48 2.55 11.45
C GLU A 2 22.40 1.76 10.71
N ASN A 3 22.37 0.43 10.86
CA ASN A 3 21.37 -0.38 10.16
C ASN A 3 19.92 -0.18 10.65
N ARG A 4 19.72 0.26 11.89
CA ARG A 4 18.37 0.50 12.42
C ARG A 4 17.76 1.80 11.89
N GLY A 5 18.56 2.86 11.72
CA GLY A 5 18.10 4.13 11.17
C GLY A 5 17.59 4.00 9.74
N MET A 6 18.36 3.31 8.87
CA MET A 6 17.95 3.08 7.48
C MET A 6 16.65 2.24 7.37
N VAL A 7 16.51 1.20 8.20
CA VAL A 7 15.28 0.40 8.24
C VAL A 7 14.08 1.24 8.68
N THR A 8 14.27 2.12 9.67
CA THR A 8 13.24 3.06 10.13
C THR A 8 12.80 4.01 9.00
N LEU A 9 13.75 4.59 8.25
CA LEU A 9 13.43 5.45 7.11
C LEU A 9 12.68 4.70 6.00
N LEU A 10 13.06 3.46 5.71
CA LEU A 10 12.35 2.61 4.74
C LEU A 10 10.91 2.31 5.22
N PHE A 11 10.71 2.06 6.50
CA PHE A 11 9.36 1.91 7.05
C PHE A 11 8.54 3.19 6.91
N TRP A 12 9.11 4.35 7.25
CA TRP A 12 8.42 5.64 7.11
C TRP A 12 8.03 5.91 5.65
N GLY A 13 8.94 5.64 4.70
CA GLY A 13 8.66 5.75 3.28
C GLY A 13 7.55 4.79 2.83
N SER A 14 7.55 3.54 3.31
CA SER A 14 6.50 2.57 3.01
C SER A 14 5.14 3.00 3.56
N VAL A 15 5.07 3.48 4.80
CA VAL A 15 3.83 3.99 5.42
C VAL A 15 3.33 5.24 4.69
N PHE A 16 4.23 6.14 4.32
CA PHE A 16 3.91 7.33 3.53
C PHE A 16 3.25 6.92 2.19
N MET A 17 3.86 6.02 1.42
CA MET A 17 3.32 5.56 0.14
C MET A 17 2.00 4.78 0.28
N ALA A 18 1.86 3.97 1.33
CA ALA A 18 0.61 3.28 1.63
C ALA A 18 -0.52 4.28 1.92
N LEU A 19 -0.25 5.33 2.70
CA LEU A 19 -1.26 6.36 3.01
C LEU A 19 -1.55 7.27 1.81
N VAL A 20 -0.57 7.58 0.96
CA VAL A 20 -0.84 8.23 -0.34
C VAL A 20 -1.89 7.42 -1.10
N LEU A 21 -1.70 6.11 -1.23
CA LEU A 21 -2.58 5.24 -1.98
C LEU A 21 -3.98 5.13 -1.35
N VAL A 22 -4.06 4.90 -0.03
CA VAL A 22 -5.34 4.79 0.70
C VAL A 22 -6.19 6.04 0.51
N TYR A 23 -5.60 7.22 0.71
CA TYR A 23 -6.35 8.48 0.63
C TYR A 23 -6.57 8.95 -0.81
N ALA A 24 -5.68 8.63 -1.74
CA ALA A 24 -5.91 8.89 -3.15
C ALA A 24 -7.10 8.08 -3.68
N LEU A 25 -7.08 6.74 -3.49
CA LEU A 25 -8.19 5.89 -3.93
C LEU A 25 -9.47 6.17 -3.15
N GLY A 26 -9.41 6.30 -1.82
CA GLY A 26 -10.58 6.53 -0.99
C GLY A 26 -11.35 7.81 -1.35
N ASN A 27 -10.65 8.88 -1.73
CA ASN A 27 -11.30 10.15 -2.05
C ASN A 27 -11.63 10.32 -3.55
N TRP A 28 -10.82 9.73 -4.44
CA TRP A 28 -10.90 10.03 -5.87
C TRP A 28 -11.43 8.87 -6.72
N LEU A 29 -11.51 7.63 -6.21
CA LEU A 29 -11.97 6.49 -6.99
C LEU A 29 -13.34 6.73 -7.64
N PRO A 30 -14.39 7.26 -6.94
CA PRO A 30 -15.67 7.51 -7.59
C PRO A 30 -15.55 8.49 -8.74
N LYS A 31 -14.78 9.57 -8.57
CA LYS A 31 -14.60 10.58 -9.61
C LYS A 31 -13.82 10.01 -10.79
N LEU A 32 -12.75 9.25 -10.54
CA LEU A 32 -11.97 8.57 -11.58
C LEU A 32 -12.84 7.61 -12.40
N MET A 33 -13.79 6.92 -11.76
CA MET A 33 -14.70 6.01 -12.44
C MET A 33 -15.76 6.76 -13.26
N VAL A 34 -16.25 7.90 -12.77
CA VAL A 34 -17.15 8.77 -13.56
C VAL A 34 -16.42 9.30 -14.80
N GLU A 35 -15.19 9.77 -14.67
CA GLU A 35 -14.36 10.21 -15.80
C GLU A 35 -14.02 9.04 -16.78
N ALA A 36 -14.00 7.80 -16.27
CA ALA A 36 -13.87 6.59 -17.10
C ALA A 36 -15.18 6.19 -17.81
N GLY A 37 -16.28 6.96 -17.61
CA GLY A 37 -17.56 6.75 -18.30
C GLY A 37 -18.60 5.94 -17.54
N TYR A 38 -18.39 5.62 -16.27
CA TYR A 38 -19.38 4.96 -15.41
C TYR A 38 -20.31 5.97 -14.77
N ASP A 39 -21.57 5.57 -14.52
CA ASP A 39 -22.51 6.41 -13.78
C ASP A 39 -22.10 6.57 -12.31
N LEU A 40 -22.56 7.63 -11.65
CA LEU A 40 -22.19 7.96 -10.29
C LEU A 40 -22.62 6.87 -9.29
N SER A 41 -23.77 6.25 -9.49
CA SER A 41 -24.27 5.16 -8.62
C SER A 41 -23.33 3.97 -8.64
N THR A 42 -22.95 3.49 -9.82
CA THR A 42 -21.95 2.41 -10.00
C THR A 42 -20.58 2.81 -9.45
N SER A 43 -20.20 4.08 -9.62
CA SER A 43 -18.90 4.58 -9.11
C SER A 43 -18.83 4.56 -7.57
N LEU A 44 -19.93 4.77 -6.88
CA LEU A 44 -20.02 4.63 -5.43
C LEU A 44 -19.95 3.16 -4.98
N VAL A 45 -20.51 2.22 -5.77
CA VAL A 45 -20.38 0.77 -5.50
C VAL A 45 -18.94 0.31 -5.64
N PHE A 46 -18.15 0.89 -6.54
CA PHE A 46 -16.71 0.62 -6.62
C PHE A 46 -15.96 1.03 -5.34
N LEU A 47 -16.36 2.14 -4.70
CA LEU A 47 -15.78 2.51 -3.41
C LEU A 47 -16.11 1.50 -2.31
N LEU A 48 -17.32 0.92 -2.32
CA LEU A 48 -17.70 -0.18 -1.43
C LEU A 48 -16.82 -1.40 -1.68
N ALA A 49 -16.62 -1.79 -2.95
CA ALA A 49 -15.74 -2.91 -3.32
C ALA A 49 -14.28 -2.68 -2.86
N LEU A 50 -13.77 -1.46 -2.95
CA LEU A 50 -12.45 -1.08 -2.44
C LEU A 50 -12.34 -1.35 -0.93
N ASN A 51 -13.34 -0.91 -0.15
CA ASN A 51 -13.35 -1.07 1.30
C ASN A 51 -13.51 -2.54 1.73
N ILE A 52 -14.40 -3.30 1.07
CA ILE A 52 -14.55 -4.74 1.31
C ILE A 52 -13.24 -5.47 0.98
N GLY A 53 -12.63 -5.13 -0.15
CA GLY A 53 -11.32 -5.66 -0.51
C GLY A 53 -10.25 -5.35 0.52
N GLY A 54 -10.24 -4.13 1.07
CA GLY A 54 -9.35 -3.72 2.15
C GLY A 54 -9.52 -4.53 3.43
N MET A 55 -10.76 -4.76 3.84
CA MET A 55 -11.09 -5.59 5.00
C MET A 55 -10.66 -7.04 4.80
N LEU A 56 -11.01 -7.63 3.66
CA LEU A 56 -10.60 -9.00 3.32
C LEU A 56 -9.08 -9.12 3.21
N GLY A 57 -8.42 -8.13 2.61
CA GLY A 57 -6.97 -8.06 2.51
C GLY A 57 -6.28 -8.02 3.87
N ALA A 58 -6.82 -7.29 4.84
CA ALA A 58 -6.29 -7.26 6.21
C ALA A 58 -6.47 -8.62 6.91
N ILE A 59 -7.65 -9.25 6.81
CA ILE A 59 -7.96 -10.53 7.46
C ILE A 59 -7.14 -11.66 6.82
N CYS A 60 -7.25 -11.84 5.50
CA CYS A 60 -6.55 -12.90 4.79
C CYS A 60 -5.03 -12.70 4.82
N GLY A 61 -4.58 -11.45 4.68
CA GLY A 61 -3.17 -11.11 4.79
C GLY A 61 -2.61 -11.36 6.18
N GLY A 62 -3.36 -11.07 7.25
CA GLY A 62 -3.02 -11.42 8.63
C GLY A 62 -2.86 -12.92 8.80
N TYR A 63 -3.85 -13.71 8.38
CA TYR A 63 -3.79 -15.17 8.42
C TYR A 63 -2.60 -15.74 7.63
N LEU A 64 -2.33 -15.21 6.45
CA LEU A 64 -1.17 -15.60 5.65
C LEU A 64 0.14 -15.19 6.32
N ALA A 65 0.18 -14.04 6.99
CA ALA A 65 1.36 -13.56 7.70
C ALA A 65 1.74 -14.44 8.90
N ASP A 66 0.77 -15.10 9.54
CA ASP A 66 1.00 -16.05 10.62
C ASP A 66 1.64 -17.36 10.10
N ARG A 67 1.34 -17.75 8.86
CA ARG A 67 1.89 -18.97 8.24
C ARG A 67 3.16 -18.71 7.43
N PHE A 68 3.26 -17.54 6.83
CA PHE A 68 4.35 -17.15 5.95
C PHE A 68 5.09 -15.93 6.53
N ASN A 69 6.19 -15.55 5.91
CA ASN A 69 6.91 -14.35 6.29
C ASN A 69 6.10 -13.10 5.94
N LEU A 70 5.82 -12.25 6.94
CA LEU A 70 5.00 -11.04 6.81
C LEU A 70 5.51 -10.09 5.71
N ALA A 71 6.84 -9.98 5.54
CA ALA A 71 7.40 -9.16 4.45
C ALA A 71 7.05 -9.72 3.06
N LYS A 72 7.03 -11.04 2.89
CA LYS A 72 6.65 -11.66 1.61
C LYS A 72 5.16 -11.43 1.31
N VAL A 73 4.31 -11.56 2.33
CA VAL A 73 2.86 -11.29 2.21
C VAL A 73 2.63 -9.82 1.84
N LEU A 74 3.32 -8.88 2.48
CA LEU A 74 3.24 -7.46 2.13
C LEU A 74 3.69 -7.18 0.70
N CYS A 75 4.82 -7.75 0.28
CA CYS A 75 5.30 -7.61 -1.10
C CYS A 75 4.29 -8.15 -2.11
N SER A 76 3.68 -9.31 -1.85
CA SER A 76 2.67 -9.90 -2.75
C SER A 76 1.41 -9.04 -2.81
N LEU A 77 0.95 -8.50 -1.68
CA LEU A 77 -0.21 -7.60 -1.62
C LEU A 77 0.03 -6.31 -2.40
N PHE A 78 1.13 -5.61 -2.16
CA PHE A 78 1.42 -4.38 -2.89
C PHE A 78 1.69 -4.63 -4.37
N LEU A 79 2.33 -5.75 -4.73
CA LEU A 79 2.55 -6.12 -6.13
C LEU A 79 1.24 -6.44 -6.85
N SER A 80 0.35 -7.22 -6.22
CA SER A 80 -0.99 -7.48 -6.78
C SER A 80 -1.81 -6.20 -6.93
N GLY A 81 -1.70 -5.26 -5.98
CA GLY A 81 -2.31 -3.94 -6.06
C GLY A 81 -1.78 -3.11 -7.22
N ALA A 82 -0.45 -3.09 -7.44
CA ALA A 82 0.15 -2.42 -8.59
C ALA A 82 -0.36 -2.98 -9.92
N ILE A 83 -0.40 -4.30 -10.04
CA ILE A 83 -0.93 -4.98 -11.23
C ILE A 83 -2.41 -4.65 -11.44
N ALA A 84 -3.22 -4.73 -10.38
CA ALA A 84 -4.64 -4.41 -10.44
C ALA A 84 -4.89 -2.95 -10.90
N LEU A 85 -4.12 -1.98 -10.38
CA LEU A 85 -4.21 -0.58 -10.78
C LEU A 85 -3.82 -0.38 -12.25
N ILE A 86 -2.78 -1.07 -12.73
CA ILE A 86 -2.40 -1.03 -14.14
C ILE A 86 -3.51 -1.66 -15.02
N LEU A 87 -4.11 -2.76 -14.58
CA LEU A 87 -5.21 -3.40 -15.30
C LEU A 87 -6.44 -2.48 -15.41
N LEU A 88 -6.73 -1.65 -14.38
CA LEU A 88 -7.80 -0.65 -14.43
C LEU A 88 -7.60 0.43 -15.51
N SER A 89 -6.42 0.51 -16.11
CA SER A 89 -6.14 1.39 -17.26
C SER A 89 -6.74 0.85 -18.58
N TYR A 90 -7.21 -0.38 -18.60
CA TYR A 90 -7.79 -1.01 -19.78
C TYR A 90 -9.30 -1.14 -19.64
N ASN A 91 -10.02 -1.18 -20.77
CA ASN A 91 -11.45 -1.43 -20.78
C ASN A 91 -11.73 -2.90 -20.43
N LEU A 92 -12.04 -3.16 -19.18
CA LEU A 92 -12.30 -4.50 -18.65
C LEU A 92 -13.80 -4.75 -18.47
N PRO A 93 -14.23 -6.03 -18.58
CA PRO A 93 -15.57 -6.41 -18.15
C PRO A 93 -15.84 -6.04 -16.69
N MET A 94 -17.08 -5.66 -16.37
CA MET A 94 -17.50 -5.15 -15.07
C MET A 94 -17.05 -6.02 -13.88
N VAL A 95 -17.17 -7.36 -14.04
CA VAL A 95 -16.78 -8.33 -12.99
C VAL A 95 -15.28 -8.26 -12.68
N ILE A 96 -14.44 -8.18 -13.70
CA ILE A 96 -12.98 -8.07 -13.55
C ILE A 96 -12.62 -6.71 -12.93
N LEU A 97 -13.33 -5.67 -13.29
CA LEU A 97 -13.15 -4.33 -12.75
C LEU A 97 -13.39 -4.31 -11.23
N TYR A 98 -14.52 -4.87 -10.76
CA TYR A 98 -14.79 -5.03 -9.32
C TYR A 98 -13.71 -5.81 -8.59
N PHE A 99 -13.24 -6.90 -9.21
CA PHE A 99 -12.15 -7.71 -8.64
C PHE A 99 -10.84 -6.92 -8.53
N CYS A 100 -10.44 -6.19 -9.58
CA CYS A 100 -9.25 -5.35 -9.57
C CYS A 100 -9.34 -4.26 -8.50
N ILE A 101 -10.50 -3.61 -8.35
CA ILE A 101 -10.73 -2.61 -7.30
C ILE A 101 -10.65 -3.22 -5.91
N ALA A 102 -11.23 -4.41 -5.70
CA ALA A 102 -11.12 -5.11 -4.42
C ALA A 102 -9.65 -5.47 -4.09
N VAL A 103 -8.87 -5.93 -5.09
CA VAL A 103 -7.43 -6.20 -4.92
C VAL A 103 -6.65 -4.92 -4.63
N ALA A 104 -6.97 -3.79 -5.29
CA ALA A 104 -6.37 -2.49 -4.98
C ALA A 104 -6.71 -2.04 -3.54
N GLY A 105 -7.93 -2.32 -3.07
CA GLY A 105 -8.34 -2.13 -1.68
C GLY A 105 -7.54 -2.99 -0.71
N ALA A 106 -7.36 -4.28 -1.01
CA ALA A 106 -6.56 -5.20 -0.21
C ALA A 106 -5.10 -4.72 -0.09
N ALA A 107 -4.52 -4.24 -1.19
CA ALA A 107 -3.16 -3.72 -1.20
C ALA A 107 -3.04 -2.40 -0.43
N SER A 108 -3.97 -1.46 -0.60
CA SER A 108 -3.91 -0.15 0.04
C SER A 108 -4.27 -0.23 1.54
N ILE A 109 -5.51 -0.56 1.87
CA ILE A 109 -6.01 -0.57 3.26
C ILE A 109 -5.43 -1.77 4.02
N GLY A 110 -5.54 -2.99 3.46
CA GLY A 110 -5.02 -4.20 4.07
C GLY A 110 -3.50 -4.16 4.21
N GLY A 111 -2.79 -3.74 3.16
CA GLY A 111 -1.33 -3.57 3.16
C GLY A 111 -0.85 -2.57 4.20
N GLN A 112 -1.54 -1.45 4.40
CA GLN A 112 -1.22 -0.46 5.42
C GLN A 112 -1.32 -1.04 6.83
N ILE A 113 -2.39 -1.78 7.14
CA ILE A 113 -2.60 -2.41 8.45
C ILE A 113 -1.48 -3.42 8.73
N LEU A 114 -1.18 -4.28 7.77
CA LEU A 114 -0.10 -5.28 7.90
C LEU A 114 1.29 -4.64 7.98
N LEU A 115 1.49 -3.50 7.33
CA LEU A 115 2.75 -2.77 7.41
C LEU A 115 3.01 -2.23 8.83
N LEU A 116 1.98 -1.73 9.51
CA LEU A 116 2.07 -1.33 10.92
C LEU A 116 2.33 -2.54 11.83
N ALA A 117 1.71 -3.68 11.55
CA ALA A 117 2.00 -4.93 12.25
C ALA A 117 3.47 -5.37 12.05
N TYR A 118 4.01 -5.23 10.83
CA TYR A 118 5.42 -5.53 10.56
C TYR A 118 6.37 -4.60 11.31
N MET A 119 6.06 -3.30 11.35
CA MET A 119 6.83 -2.34 12.15
C MET A 119 6.80 -2.67 13.64
N SER A 120 5.65 -3.07 14.17
CA SER A 120 5.49 -3.40 15.59
C SER A 120 6.36 -4.57 16.04
N GLN A 121 6.67 -5.50 15.12
CA GLN A 121 7.59 -6.62 15.36
C GLN A 121 9.07 -6.20 15.30
N PHE A 122 9.38 -5.09 14.61
CA PHE A 122 10.74 -4.60 14.48
C PHE A 122 11.20 -3.79 15.70
N TYR A 123 10.32 -2.97 16.26
CA TYR A 123 10.66 -2.13 17.43
C TYR A 123 10.50 -2.88 18.74
N SER A 124 11.47 -2.68 19.67
CA SER A 124 11.35 -3.16 21.04
C SER A 124 10.18 -2.48 21.76
N SER A 125 9.62 -3.13 22.78
CA SER A 125 8.44 -2.64 23.52
C SER A 125 8.59 -1.20 24.03
N ASN A 126 9.78 -0.82 24.47
CA ASN A 126 10.06 0.51 25.05
C ASN A 126 9.96 1.67 24.04
N ILE A 127 10.22 1.42 22.75
CA ILE A 127 10.23 2.47 21.72
C ILE A 127 9.18 2.23 20.64
N ARG A 128 8.39 1.15 20.74
CA ARG A 128 7.41 0.74 19.72
C ARG A 128 6.37 1.82 19.48
N ALA A 129 5.77 2.35 20.54
CA ALA A 129 4.76 3.40 20.43
C ALA A 129 5.30 4.65 19.73
N THR A 130 6.50 5.09 20.12
CA THR A 130 7.18 6.23 19.48
C THR A 130 7.50 5.95 18.01
N GLY A 131 8.05 4.77 17.71
CA GLY A 131 8.39 4.40 16.33
C GLY A 131 7.17 4.34 15.39
N LEU A 132 6.07 3.75 15.85
CA LEU A 132 4.80 3.71 15.12
C LEU A 132 4.17 5.10 14.98
N GLY A 133 4.17 5.89 16.06
CA GLY A 133 3.64 7.26 16.06
C GLY A 133 4.38 8.16 15.07
N MET A 134 5.71 8.11 15.04
CA MET A 134 6.52 8.86 14.07
C MET A 134 6.24 8.43 12.62
N ALA A 135 6.14 7.13 12.37
CA ALA A 135 5.81 6.62 11.04
C ALA A 135 4.41 7.07 10.58
N LEU A 136 3.42 7.02 11.47
CA LEU A 136 2.07 7.52 11.18
C LEU A 136 2.07 9.04 10.97
N GLY A 137 2.87 9.79 11.74
CA GLY A 137 3.04 11.23 11.56
C GLY A 137 3.56 11.57 10.17
N VAL A 138 4.66 10.93 9.73
CA VAL A 138 5.17 11.06 8.36
C VAL A 138 4.15 10.58 7.33
N GLY A 139 3.46 9.48 7.61
CA GLY A 139 2.41 8.96 6.75
C GLY A 139 1.24 9.91 6.54
N ARG A 140 0.91 10.77 7.53
CA ARG A 140 -0.14 11.80 7.37
C ARG A 140 0.18 12.82 6.28
N LEU A 141 1.45 13.10 6.05
CA LEU A 141 1.85 13.91 4.89
C LEU A 141 1.48 13.22 3.58
N GLY A 142 1.64 11.88 3.51
CA GLY A 142 1.16 11.09 2.36
C GLY A 142 -0.35 11.14 2.20
N ALA A 143 -1.11 11.10 3.30
CA ALA A 143 -2.57 11.23 3.29
C ALA A 143 -3.04 12.58 2.74
N ILE A 144 -2.30 13.66 2.96
CA ILE A 144 -2.57 14.98 2.41
C ILE A 144 -2.17 15.04 0.93
N LEU A 145 -0.99 14.55 0.60
CA LEU A 145 -0.45 14.61 -0.77
C LEU A 145 -1.19 13.70 -1.74
N GLY A 146 -1.73 12.55 -1.29
CA GLY A 146 -2.47 11.62 -2.14
C GLY A 146 -3.62 12.29 -2.92
N PRO A 147 -4.60 12.89 -2.25
CA PRO A 147 -5.69 13.61 -2.92
C PRO A 147 -5.20 14.80 -3.78
N ILE A 148 -4.18 15.52 -3.33
CA ILE A 148 -3.61 16.66 -4.07
C ILE A 148 -3.01 16.17 -5.40
N LEU A 149 -2.24 15.08 -5.37
CA LEU A 149 -1.66 14.47 -6.57
C LEU A 149 -2.74 14.01 -7.56
N CYS A 150 -3.81 13.37 -7.07
CA CYS A 150 -4.93 12.98 -7.93
C CYS A 150 -5.61 14.20 -8.56
N GLY A 151 -5.86 15.25 -7.79
CA GLY A 151 -6.44 16.49 -8.31
C GLY A 151 -5.57 17.16 -9.37
N TRP A 152 -4.25 17.20 -9.13
CA TRP A 152 -3.29 17.72 -10.09
C TRP A 152 -3.23 16.87 -11.36
N LEU A 153 -3.17 15.54 -11.25
CA LEU A 153 -3.18 14.65 -12.41
C LEU A 153 -4.44 14.83 -13.27
N LEU A 154 -5.62 14.98 -12.65
CA LEU A 154 -6.85 15.23 -13.38
C LEU A 154 -6.85 16.60 -14.06
N SER A 155 -6.24 17.64 -13.44
CA SER A 155 -6.14 18.97 -14.04
C SER A 155 -5.30 19.02 -15.31
N LEU A 156 -4.41 18.04 -15.52
CA LEU A 156 -3.62 17.91 -16.74
C LEU A 156 -4.42 17.44 -17.95
N SER A 157 -5.70 17.11 -17.77
CA SER A 157 -6.60 16.61 -18.83
C SER A 157 -6.03 15.41 -19.61
N LEU A 158 -5.19 14.61 -18.94
CA LEU A 158 -4.64 13.39 -19.52
C LEU A 158 -5.72 12.29 -19.59
N PRO A 159 -5.61 11.35 -20.56
CA PRO A 159 -6.47 10.18 -20.57
C PRO A 159 -6.49 9.48 -19.20
N ILE A 160 -7.67 9.07 -18.75
CA ILE A 160 -7.90 8.51 -17.41
C ILE A 160 -6.96 7.34 -17.06
N ASN A 161 -6.54 6.60 -18.08
CA ASN A 161 -5.61 5.49 -17.96
C ASN A 161 -4.30 5.86 -17.26
N TYR A 162 -3.77 7.06 -17.52
CA TYR A 162 -2.55 7.55 -16.90
C TYR A 162 -2.71 7.80 -15.39
N ASN A 163 -3.91 8.15 -14.94
CA ASN A 163 -4.18 8.32 -13.51
C ASN A 163 -4.06 7.00 -12.76
N PHE A 164 -4.59 5.89 -13.29
CA PHE A 164 -4.44 4.57 -12.68
C PHE A 164 -3.01 4.07 -12.70
N ILE A 165 -2.26 4.31 -13.81
CA ILE A 165 -0.83 3.98 -13.89
C ILE A 165 -0.05 4.79 -12.85
N ALA A 166 -0.30 6.08 -12.70
CA ALA A 166 0.36 6.91 -11.71
C ALA A 166 0.10 6.41 -10.28
N LEU A 167 -1.13 5.96 -9.99
CA LEU A 167 -1.48 5.37 -8.69
C LEU A 167 -0.83 4.00 -8.43
N SER A 168 -0.31 3.31 -9.44
CA SER A 168 0.47 2.10 -9.25
C SER A 168 1.89 2.37 -8.71
N ILE A 169 2.45 3.57 -8.92
CA ILE A 169 3.81 3.94 -8.50
C ILE A 169 4.00 3.82 -6.99
N PRO A 170 3.12 4.34 -6.10
CA PRO A 170 3.21 4.13 -4.66
C PRO A 170 3.29 2.66 -4.25
N CYS A 171 2.52 1.77 -4.92
CA CYS A 171 2.59 0.33 -4.66
C CYS A 171 3.98 -0.24 -4.97
N VAL A 172 4.55 0.12 -6.12
CA VAL A 172 5.89 -0.35 -6.55
C VAL A 172 6.96 0.13 -5.57
N ILE A 173 6.91 1.40 -5.16
CA ILE A 173 7.85 1.95 -4.17
C ILE A 173 7.69 1.22 -2.82
N ALA A 174 6.46 0.91 -2.40
CA ALA A 174 6.21 0.15 -1.17
C ALA A 174 6.80 -1.27 -1.27
N VAL A 175 6.64 -1.98 -2.40
CA VAL A 175 7.28 -3.29 -2.65
C VAL A 175 8.78 -3.20 -2.54
N MET A 176 9.42 -2.22 -3.20
CA MET A 176 10.87 -2.03 -3.14
C MET A 176 11.34 -1.78 -1.71
N SER A 177 10.67 -0.88 -0.99
CA SER A 177 11.02 -0.54 0.39
C SER A 177 10.89 -1.74 1.33
N VAL A 178 9.78 -2.49 1.28
CA VAL A 178 9.55 -3.68 2.11
C VAL A 178 10.56 -4.79 1.76
N SER A 179 10.86 -4.99 0.48
CA SER A 179 11.88 -5.96 0.03
C SER A 179 13.26 -5.60 0.58
N MET A 180 13.66 -4.32 0.52
CA MET A 180 14.92 -3.85 1.08
C MET A 180 15.00 -4.05 2.60
N ILE A 181 13.90 -3.77 3.32
CA ILE A 181 13.81 -4.04 4.76
C ILE A 181 14.05 -5.52 5.03
N HIS A 182 13.34 -6.40 4.32
CA HIS A 182 13.47 -7.84 4.49
C HIS A 182 14.90 -8.35 4.26
N LEU A 183 15.53 -7.90 3.19
CA LEU A 183 16.92 -8.29 2.86
C LEU A 183 17.92 -7.81 3.91
N ARG A 184 17.77 -6.58 4.42
CA ARG A 184 18.65 -6.04 5.47
C ARG A 184 18.48 -6.78 6.79
N LEU A 185 17.25 -7.07 7.20
CA LEU A 185 17.00 -7.84 8.43
C LEU A 185 17.52 -9.27 8.34
N LYS A 186 17.42 -9.91 7.16
CA LYS A 186 17.99 -11.24 6.92
C LYS A 186 19.51 -11.22 7.03
N LYS A 187 20.20 -10.24 6.43
CA LYS A 187 21.66 -10.10 6.53
C LYS A 187 22.11 -9.90 7.97
N THR A 188 21.43 -9.08 8.75
CA THR A 188 21.76 -8.85 10.16
C THR A 188 21.60 -10.12 11.00
N LYS A 189 20.52 -10.89 10.80
CA LYS A 189 20.32 -12.18 11.49
C LYS A 189 21.41 -13.19 11.16
N LEU A 190 21.84 -13.27 9.90
CA LEU A 190 22.92 -14.17 9.47
C LEU A 190 24.27 -13.76 10.07
N ALA A 191 24.58 -12.45 10.10
CA ALA A 191 25.82 -11.96 10.70
C ALA A 191 25.90 -12.24 12.21
N VAL A 192 24.81 -12.06 12.95
CA VAL A 192 24.75 -12.38 14.39
C VAL A 192 24.92 -13.88 14.63
N LYS A 193 24.32 -14.74 13.81
CA LYS A 193 24.48 -16.20 13.92
C LYS A 193 25.91 -16.67 13.62
N ALA A 194 26.60 -16.01 12.67
CA ALA A 194 28.00 -16.32 12.35
C ALA A 194 29.02 -15.90 13.43
N LEU A 195 28.66 -14.95 14.30
CA LEU A 195 29.48 -14.48 15.42
C LEU A 195 29.29 -15.33 16.70
N GLN A 196 28.28 -16.21 16.71
CA GLN A 196 27.97 -17.10 17.84
C GLN A 196 28.53 -18.54 17.66
N ILE A 197 29.23 -18.82 16.55
CA ILE A 197 29.99 -20.04 16.23
C ILE A 197 31.48 -19.75 16.39
#